data_30783095715d40c90b31490d95039271
#
_entry.id   30783095715d40c90b31490d95039271
#
_cell.length_a   1.000
_cell.length_b   1.000
_cell.length_c   1.000
_cell.angle_alpha   90.00
_cell.angle_beta   90.00
_cell.angle_gamma   90.00
#
_symmetry.space_group_name_H-M   'P 1'
#
loop_
_entity.id
_entity.type
_entity.pdbx_description
1 polymer ?
#
loop_
_entity_poly.entity_id
_entity_poly.type
_entity_poly.pdbx_seq_one_letter_code
_entity_poly.pdbx_strand_id
1 'polypeptide(L)'
;MPAFLVTVHRSGPKWDPSRPLEQQPDWPAHAAFMDGLVEDGFIVLGGPLADEHRVVHAVEAESEDAVRATFARDPWSETHLHVDTIEPWTLRLDGRSG
;
A
#
# COMPACT_ATOMS: atom_id res chain seq x y z
N MET A 1 18.43 -2.38 -3.40
CA MET A 1 17.51 -2.63 -2.28
C MET A 1 16.48 -3.68 -2.69
N PRO A 2 16.16 -4.62 -1.82
CA PRO A 2 15.16 -5.64 -2.16
C PRO A 2 13.80 -5.06 -2.52
N ALA A 3 13.09 -5.75 -3.41
CA ALA A 3 11.73 -5.38 -3.78
C ALA A 3 10.73 -6.39 -3.22
N PHE A 4 9.51 -5.92 -2.98
CA PHE A 4 8.41 -6.74 -2.46
C PHE A 4 7.12 -6.41 -3.18
N LEU A 5 6.30 -7.43 -3.37
CA LEU A 5 4.92 -7.24 -3.82
C LEU A 5 4.04 -7.27 -2.58
N VAL A 6 3.34 -6.19 -2.32
CA VAL A 6 2.49 -6.07 -1.14
C VAL A 6 1.04 -5.98 -1.56
N THR A 7 0.22 -6.88 -1.06
CA THR A 7 -1.23 -6.86 -1.28
C THR A 7 -1.91 -6.40 0.00
N VAL A 8 -2.73 -5.37 -0.14
CA VAL A 8 -3.49 -4.77 0.95
C VAL A 8 -4.97 -4.92 0.65
N HIS A 9 -5.76 -5.27 1.65
CA HIS A 9 -7.21 -5.40 1.50
C HIS A 9 -7.96 -4.23 2.13
N ARG A 10 -8.97 -3.73 1.41
CA ARG A 10 -9.94 -2.75 1.92
C ARG A 10 -11.02 -3.50 2.66
N SER A 11 -10.72 -3.90 3.88
CA SER A 11 -11.62 -4.78 4.64
C SER A 11 -11.55 -4.57 6.14
N GLY A 12 -11.06 -3.44 6.57
CA GLY A 12 -11.02 -3.13 8.00
C GLY A 12 -12.41 -2.85 8.56
N PRO A 13 -12.57 -2.85 9.90
CA PRO A 13 -13.87 -2.68 10.53
C PRO A 13 -14.53 -1.32 10.28
N LYS A 14 -13.73 -0.32 9.87
CA LYS A 14 -14.25 1.02 9.59
C LYS A 14 -14.41 1.30 8.10
N TRP A 15 -14.07 0.36 7.24
CA TRP A 15 -14.30 0.52 5.82
C TRP A 15 -15.78 0.51 5.53
N ASP A 16 -16.29 1.55 4.86
CA ASP A 16 -17.70 1.67 4.48
C ASP A 16 -17.84 1.39 2.98
N PRO A 17 -18.34 0.21 2.60
CA PRO A 17 -18.47 -0.15 1.18
C PRO A 17 -19.51 0.68 0.42
N SER A 18 -20.34 1.44 1.14
CA SER A 18 -21.33 2.30 0.49
C SER A 18 -20.77 3.66 0.09
N ARG A 19 -19.53 3.97 0.46
CA ARG A 19 -18.89 5.25 0.16
C ARG A 19 -17.70 5.06 -0.77
N PRO A 20 -17.47 5.98 -1.71
CA PRO A 20 -16.26 5.95 -2.51
C PRO A 20 -15.03 6.23 -1.64
N LEU A 21 -13.86 5.89 -2.17
CA LEU A 21 -12.58 5.98 -1.48
C LEU A 21 -12.36 7.35 -0.81
N GLU A 22 -12.56 8.43 -1.55
CA GLU A 22 -12.27 9.78 -1.09
C GLU A 22 -13.25 10.29 -0.03
N GLN A 23 -14.34 9.56 0.19
CA GLN A 23 -15.35 9.91 1.20
C GLN A 23 -15.22 9.06 2.47
N GLN A 24 -14.25 8.16 2.52
CA GLN A 24 -13.98 7.42 3.74
C GLN A 24 -13.40 8.35 4.81
N PRO A 25 -13.73 8.12 6.10
CA PRO A 25 -13.13 8.90 7.18
C PRO A 25 -11.60 8.85 7.12
N ASP A 26 -10.95 9.97 7.44
CA ASP A 26 -9.49 10.10 7.48
C ASP A 26 -8.79 9.90 6.13
N TRP A 27 -9.54 10.00 5.02
CA TRP A 27 -8.96 9.92 3.70
C TRP A 27 -7.80 10.90 3.48
N PRO A 28 -7.92 12.20 3.85
CA PRO A 28 -6.81 13.13 3.62
C PRO A 28 -5.51 12.70 4.32
N ALA A 29 -5.60 12.17 5.53
CA ALA A 29 -4.42 11.71 6.27
C ALA A 29 -3.81 10.48 5.62
N HIS A 30 -4.64 9.52 5.20
CA HIS A 30 -4.18 8.33 4.49
C HIS A 30 -3.51 8.71 3.16
N ALA A 31 -4.15 9.56 2.38
CA ALA A 31 -3.62 9.99 1.08
C ALA A 31 -2.26 10.69 1.23
N ALA A 32 -2.13 11.58 2.21
CA ALA A 32 -0.87 12.27 2.47
C ALA A 32 0.23 11.29 2.88
N PHE A 33 -0.11 10.30 3.71
CA PHE A 33 0.85 9.26 4.12
C PHE A 33 1.34 8.47 2.90
N MET A 34 0.43 8.02 2.04
CA MET A 34 0.79 7.23 0.86
C MET A 34 1.62 8.04 -0.14
N ASP A 35 1.25 9.30 -0.37
CA ASP A 35 2.02 10.18 -1.26
C ASP A 35 3.44 10.38 -0.73
N GLY A 36 3.60 10.47 0.59
CA GLY A 36 4.92 10.56 1.21
C GLY A 36 5.77 9.32 0.97
N LEU A 37 5.16 8.14 0.97
CA LEU A 37 5.89 6.90 0.68
C LEU A 37 6.37 6.86 -0.77
N VAL A 38 5.61 7.43 -1.69
CA VAL A 38 6.03 7.54 -3.10
C VAL A 38 7.20 8.52 -3.21
N GLU A 39 7.11 9.67 -2.56
CA GLU A 39 8.18 10.67 -2.58
C GLU A 39 9.47 10.13 -1.98
N ASP A 40 9.38 9.31 -0.95
CA ASP A 40 10.55 8.70 -0.32
C ASP A 40 11.16 7.55 -1.13
N GLY A 41 10.50 7.13 -2.20
CA GLY A 41 10.97 6.00 -3.02
C GLY A 41 10.62 4.64 -2.45
N PHE A 42 9.84 4.58 -1.38
CA PHE A 42 9.40 3.31 -0.80
C PHE A 42 8.40 2.61 -1.72
N ILE A 43 7.37 3.33 -2.16
CA ILE A 43 6.41 2.81 -3.14
C ILE A 43 6.86 3.21 -4.54
N VAL A 44 7.08 2.20 -5.37
CA VAL A 44 7.46 2.40 -6.77
C VAL A 44 6.22 2.55 -7.64
N LEU A 45 5.28 1.64 -7.47
CA LEU A 45 3.99 1.63 -8.16
C LEU A 45 2.94 1.13 -7.17
N GLY A 46 1.71 1.56 -7.34
CA GLY A 46 0.61 1.01 -6.55
C GLY A 46 -0.73 1.41 -7.11
N GLY A 47 -1.74 0.61 -6.81
CA GLY A 47 -3.10 0.89 -7.21
C GLY A 47 -4.05 -0.26 -6.99
N PRO A 48 -5.36 0.00 -7.03
CA PRO A 48 -6.35 -1.05 -6.84
C PRO A 48 -6.43 -1.97 -8.05
N LEU A 49 -6.75 -3.23 -7.79
CA LEU A 49 -7.09 -4.19 -8.84
C LEU A 49 -8.53 -3.94 -9.30
N ALA A 50 -8.95 -4.65 -10.34
CA ALA A 50 -10.26 -4.45 -10.95
C ALA A 50 -11.43 -4.65 -9.98
N ASP A 51 -11.26 -5.48 -8.94
CA ASP A 51 -12.30 -5.71 -7.93
C ASP A 51 -12.40 -4.55 -6.94
N GLU A 52 -11.42 -3.63 -6.91
CA GLU A 52 -11.31 -2.49 -6.01
C GLU A 52 -11.26 -2.84 -4.51
N HIS A 53 -11.12 -4.11 -4.17
CA HIS A 53 -10.95 -4.56 -2.78
C HIS A 53 -9.49 -4.79 -2.45
N ARG A 54 -8.71 -5.23 -3.44
CA ARG A 54 -7.29 -5.46 -3.27
C ARG A 54 -6.51 -4.32 -3.90
N VAL A 55 -5.55 -3.81 -3.15
CA VAL A 55 -4.62 -2.78 -3.63
C VAL A 55 -3.23 -3.40 -3.62
N VAL A 56 -2.52 -3.29 -4.71
CA VAL A 56 -1.21 -3.93 -4.88
C VAL A 56 -0.14 -2.85 -5.01
N HIS A 57 0.98 -3.06 -4.32
CA HIS A 57 2.10 -2.13 -4.34
C HIS A 57 3.40 -2.86 -4.65
N ALA A 58 4.22 -2.27 -5.52
CA ALA A 58 5.61 -2.65 -5.65
C ALA A 58 6.39 -1.72 -4.75
N VAL A 59 7.11 -2.27 -3.77
CA VAL A 59 7.86 -1.48 -2.81
C VAL A 59 9.33 -1.90 -2.78
N GLU A 60 10.18 -0.98 -2.36
CA GLU A 60 11.60 -1.25 -2.11
C GLU A 60 11.90 -0.97 -0.65
N ALA A 61 12.45 -1.96 0.05
CA ALA A 61 12.76 -1.85 1.48
C ALA A 61 13.87 -2.83 1.83
N GLU A 62 14.48 -2.64 2.99
CA GLU A 62 15.58 -3.50 3.42
C GLU A 62 15.13 -4.91 3.78
N SER A 63 13.90 -5.06 4.28
CA SER A 63 13.40 -6.33 4.76
C SER A 63 11.87 -6.36 4.78
N GLU A 64 11.31 -7.55 4.91
CA GLU A 64 9.87 -7.70 5.10
C GLU A 64 9.40 -6.99 6.38
N ASP A 65 10.18 -7.05 7.45
CA ASP A 65 9.84 -6.37 8.70
C ASP A 65 9.76 -4.86 8.51
N ALA A 66 10.67 -4.29 7.70
CA ALA A 66 10.64 -2.87 7.38
C ALA A 66 9.36 -2.51 6.59
N VAL A 67 8.94 -3.39 5.69
CA VAL A 67 7.68 -3.20 4.93
C VAL A 67 6.50 -3.17 5.89
N ARG A 68 6.40 -4.17 6.78
CA ARG A 68 5.30 -4.24 7.76
C ARG A 68 5.26 -3.02 8.67
N ALA A 69 6.42 -2.62 9.17
CA ALA A 69 6.51 -1.46 10.07
C ALA A 69 6.08 -0.17 9.37
N THR A 70 6.42 -0.03 8.10
CA THR A 70 6.04 1.15 7.31
C THR A 70 4.53 1.23 7.10
N PHE A 71 3.91 0.14 6.63
CA PHE A 71 2.46 0.13 6.42
C PHE A 71 1.68 0.26 7.73
N ALA A 72 2.25 -0.20 8.84
CA ALA A 72 1.59 -0.07 10.15
C ALA A 72 1.42 1.38 10.61
N ARG A 73 2.17 2.32 10.02
CA ARG A 73 2.05 3.75 10.34
C ARG A 73 0.95 4.47 9.57
N ASP A 74 0.33 3.78 8.61
CA ASP A 74 -0.79 4.35 7.86
C ASP A 74 -1.94 4.64 8.81
N PRO A 75 -2.54 5.85 8.77
CA PRO A 75 -3.74 6.16 9.57
C PRO A 75 -4.89 5.16 9.37
N TRP A 76 -4.92 4.48 8.23
CA TRP A 76 -5.96 3.48 7.94
C TRP A 76 -5.53 2.05 8.32
N SER A 77 -4.34 1.85 8.86
CA SER A 77 -3.90 0.52 9.28
C SER A 77 -4.85 -0.06 10.31
N GLU A 78 -5.33 -1.28 10.08
CA GLU A 78 -6.24 -2.02 10.96
C GLU A 78 -7.63 -1.39 11.12
N THR A 79 -7.91 -0.26 10.48
CA THR A 79 -9.25 0.37 10.52
C THR A 79 -9.97 0.23 9.19
N HIS A 80 -9.35 0.62 8.10
CA HIS A 80 -9.92 0.55 6.75
C HIS A 80 -9.19 -0.43 5.86
N LEU A 81 -7.95 -0.75 6.18
CA LEU A 81 -7.07 -1.59 5.39
C LEU A 81 -6.33 -2.57 6.28
N HIS A 82 -5.95 -3.70 5.72
CA HIS A 82 -4.94 -4.54 6.35
C HIS A 82 -4.02 -5.13 5.29
N VAL A 83 -2.77 -5.33 5.68
CA VAL A 83 -1.79 -5.98 4.80
C VAL A 83 -2.10 -7.47 4.77
N ASP A 84 -2.33 -8.00 3.58
CA ASP A 84 -2.66 -9.41 3.37
C ASP A 84 -1.39 -10.22 3.14
N THR A 85 -0.60 -9.84 2.12
CA THR A 85 0.65 -10.54 1.80
C THR A 85 1.77 -9.57 1.54
N ILE A 86 2.99 -10.01 1.89
CA ILE A 86 4.23 -9.34 1.54
C ILE A 86 5.13 -10.41 0.94
N GLU A 87 5.41 -10.30 -0.35
CA GLU A 87 6.16 -11.33 -1.08
C GLU A 87 7.45 -10.75 -1.63
N PRO A 88 8.60 -11.36 -1.34
CA PRO A 88 9.84 -10.97 -2.00
C PRO A 88 9.69 -11.08 -3.52
N TRP A 89 10.18 -10.07 -4.24
CA TRP A 89 9.97 -9.98 -5.67
C TRP A 89 11.28 -9.64 -6.37
N THR A 90 11.77 -10.54 -7.19
CA THR A 90 12.94 -10.28 -8.02
C THR A 90 12.48 -9.60 -9.30
N LEU A 91 12.78 -8.31 -9.43
CA LEU A 91 12.40 -7.55 -10.62
C LEU A 91 13.41 -7.85 -11.74
N ARG A 92 12.97 -8.61 -12.71
CA ARG A 92 13.79 -8.95 -13.87
C ARG A 92 13.55 -8.00 -15.04
N LEU A 93 12.31 -7.58 -15.20
CA LEU A 93 11.89 -6.65 -16.25
C LEU A 93 11.47 -5.34 -15.57
N ASP A 94 12.28 -4.32 -15.74
CA ASP A 94 12.06 -3.05 -15.08
C ASP A 94 12.02 -1.95 -16.14
N GLY A 95 10.81 -1.45 -16.38
CA GLY A 95 10.58 -0.41 -17.39
C GLY A 95 10.78 1.01 -16.88
N ARG A 96 11.20 1.18 -15.63
CA ARG A 96 11.49 2.51 -15.10
C ARG A 96 12.76 3.03 -15.76
N SER A 97 12.69 4.26 -16.20
CA SER A 97 13.88 4.90 -16.74
C SER A 97 14.78 5.33 -15.57
N GLY A 98 16.02 4.98 -15.65
CA GLY A 98 16.87 5.41 -14.55
C GLY A 98 18.20 4.92 -14.59
#